data_c093b2d269c31e5df1d8c0217e758c14
#
_entry.id   c093b2d269c31e5df1d8c0217e758c14
#
_cell.length_a   1.000
_cell.length_b   1.000
_cell.length_c   1.000
_cell.angle_alpha   90.00
_cell.angle_beta   90.00
_cell.angle_gamma   90.00
#
_symmetry.space_group_name_H-M   'P 1'
#
loop_
_entity.id
_entity.type
_entity.pdbx_description
1 polymer ?
#
loop_
_entity_poly.entity_id
_entity_poly.type
_entity_poly.pdbx_seq_one_letter_code
_entity_poly.pdbx_strand_id
1 'polypeptide(L)'
;MKIRFSTEVESSLIAGKPVLALESTIISHGMPHPDNVEFALKAESICRQQGVVPATIAVFNGECCVGLEKAQIESIAKDASTKKVSRRELGIAIAKRWSGGTTVSATM
;
A
#
# COMPACT_ATOMS: atom_id res chain seq x y z
N MET A 1 -9.21 14.34 4.81
CA MET A 1 -8.56 13.25 4.05
C MET A 1 -9.30 11.95 4.31
N LYS A 2 -9.63 11.25 3.25
CA LYS A 2 -10.35 9.98 3.36
C LYS A 2 -9.36 8.82 3.44
N ILE A 3 -9.53 7.95 4.42
CA ILE A 3 -8.72 6.74 4.59
C ILE A 3 -9.64 5.53 4.40
N ARG A 4 -9.24 4.63 3.51
CA ARG A 4 -9.96 3.41 3.23
C ARG A 4 -9.18 2.22 3.76
N PHE A 5 -9.80 1.41 4.60
CA PHE A 5 -9.18 0.20 5.13
C PHE A 5 -9.63 -1.02 4.34
N SER A 6 -8.72 -1.98 4.11
CA SER A 6 -9.14 -3.28 3.61
C SER A 6 -9.96 -3.99 4.67
N THR A 7 -10.79 -4.95 4.25
CA THR A 7 -11.62 -5.72 5.20
C THR A 7 -10.75 -6.45 6.22
N GLU A 8 -9.64 -7.02 5.78
CA GLU A 8 -8.72 -7.74 6.66
C GLU A 8 -8.13 -6.81 7.72
N VAL A 9 -7.65 -5.63 7.31
CA VAL A 9 -7.04 -4.67 8.24
C VAL A 9 -8.08 -4.14 9.21
N GLU A 10 -9.26 -3.75 8.73
CA GLU A 10 -10.32 -3.21 9.58
C GLU A 10 -10.74 -4.20 10.65
N SER A 11 -11.03 -5.46 10.26
CA SER A 11 -11.43 -6.47 11.23
C SER A 11 -10.33 -6.80 12.23
N SER A 12 -9.07 -6.75 11.79
CA SER A 12 -7.92 -7.01 12.68
C SER A 12 -7.74 -5.89 13.71
N LEU A 13 -7.91 -4.63 13.30
CA LEU A 13 -7.85 -3.50 14.21
C LEU A 13 -8.96 -3.56 15.25
N ILE A 14 -10.17 -3.90 14.83
CA ILE A 14 -11.31 -4.04 15.75
C ILE A 14 -11.06 -5.17 16.74
N ALA A 15 -10.46 -6.27 16.30
CA ALA A 15 -10.16 -7.42 17.16
C ALA A 15 -8.91 -7.24 18.02
N GLY A 16 -8.20 -6.12 17.89
CA GLY A 16 -6.97 -5.87 18.66
C GLY A 16 -5.77 -6.69 18.20
N LYS A 17 -5.78 -7.20 16.96
CA LYS A 17 -4.64 -7.97 16.42
C LYS A 17 -3.54 -7.04 15.94
N PRO A 18 -2.27 -7.48 15.98
CA PRO A 18 -1.17 -6.67 15.49
C PRO A 18 -1.25 -6.48 13.97
N VAL A 19 -1.09 -5.23 13.53
CA VAL A 19 -1.10 -4.85 12.12
C VAL A 19 0.20 -4.11 11.82
N LEU A 20 0.87 -4.50 10.74
CA LEU A 20 2.13 -3.89 10.32
C LEU A 20 1.93 -3.12 9.01
N ALA A 21 2.20 -1.82 9.04
CA ALA A 21 2.16 -0.99 7.84
C ALA A 21 3.39 -1.25 6.96
N LEU A 22 3.16 -1.44 5.67
CA LEU A 22 4.21 -1.66 4.69
C LEU A 22 4.17 -0.54 3.65
N GLU A 23 5.33 0.05 3.35
CA GLU A 23 5.43 1.05 2.30
C GLU A 23 5.25 0.37 0.92
N SER A 24 4.99 1.15 -0.12
CA SER A 24 4.68 0.59 -1.44
C SER A 24 5.50 1.18 -2.58
N THR A 25 6.43 2.09 -2.31
CA THR A 25 7.31 2.62 -3.35
C THR A 25 8.17 1.52 -3.97
N ILE A 26 8.57 0.53 -3.18
CA ILE A 26 9.34 -0.60 -3.70
C ILE A 26 8.56 -1.36 -4.77
N ILE A 27 7.25 -1.39 -4.67
CA ILE A 27 6.39 -2.04 -5.66
C ILE A 27 6.31 -1.19 -6.93
N SER A 28 6.04 0.09 -6.77
CA SER A 28 5.80 0.99 -7.91
C SER A 28 7.08 1.40 -8.63
N HIS A 29 8.19 1.55 -7.91
CA HIS A 29 9.43 2.16 -8.44
C HIS A 29 10.71 1.42 -8.09
N GLY A 30 10.65 0.37 -7.28
CA GLY A 30 11.84 -0.30 -6.78
C GLY A 30 12.24 -1.57 -7.51
N MET A 31 11.30 -2.22 -8.19
CA MET A 31 11.53 -3.51 -8.84
C MET A 31 10.72 -3.60 -10.13
N PRO A 32 11.21 -4.36 -11.15
CA PRO A 32 10.45 -4.57 -12.37
C PRO A 32 9.29 -5.53 -12.16
N HIS A 33 8.27 -5.42 -13.02
CA HIS A 33 7.18 -6.37 -13.08
C HIS A 33 7.66 -7.66 -13.81
N PRO A 34 7.33 -8.86 -13.37
CA PRO A 34 6.40 -9.21 -12.27
C PRO A 34 7.07 -9.41 -10.91
N ASP A 35 8.38 -9.19 -10.79
CA ASP A 35 9.11 -9.41 -9.54
C ASP A 35 8.56 -8.56 -8.40
N ASN A 36 8.10 -7.35 -8.70
CA ASN A 36 7.53 -6.44 -7.72
C ASN A 36 6.23 -7.01 -7.09
N VAL A 37 5.37 -7.65 -7.89
CA VAL A 37 4.15 -8.31 -7.37
C VAL A 37 4.54 -9.48 -6.48
N GLU A 38 5.45 -10.32 -6.94
CA GLU A 38 5.90 -11.48 -6.18
C GLU A 38 6.51 -11.06 -4.84
N PHE A 39 7.33 -10.01 -4.85
CA PHE A 39 7.94 -9.48 -3.64
C PHE A 39 6.87 -9.01 -2.66
N ALA A 40 5.90 -8.22 -3.13
CA ALA A 40 4.85 -7.66 -2.29
C ALA A 40 4.01 -8.76 -1.64
N LEU A 41 3.59 -9.75 -2.42
CA LEU A 41 2.78 -10.85 -1.91
C LEU A 41 3.57 -11.73 -0.95
N LYS A 42 4.85 -11.94 -1.21
CA LYS A 42 5.73 -12.71 -0.32
C LYS A 42 5.93 -11.98 1.01
N ALA A 43 6.14 -10.67 0.98
CA ALA A 43 6.30 -9.87 2.18
C ALA A 43 5.05 -9.96 3.06
N GLU A 44 3.88 -9.87 2.45
CA GLU A 44 2.61 -10.02 3.17
C GLU A 44 2.45 -11.42 3.76
N SER A 45 2.83 -12.44 3.00
CA SER A 45 2.76 -13.83 3.47
C SER A 45 3.67 -14.06 4.68
N ILE A 46 4.87 -13.50 4.66
CA ILE A 46 5.81 -13.60 5.80
C ILE A 46 5.19 -12.96 7.05
N CYS A 47 4.57 -11.80 6.91
CA CYS A 47 3.88 -11.15 8.04
C CYS A 47 2.81 -12.06 8.64
N ARG A 48 1.98 -12.64 7.79
CA ARG A 48 0.89 -13.53 8.23
C ARG A 48 1.43 -14.78 8.93
N GLN A 49 2.55 -15.33 8.44
CA GLN A 49 3.20 -16.48 9.07
C GLN A 49 3.70 -16.14 10.47
N GLN A 50 4.01 -14.89 10.73
CA GLN A 50 4.45 -14.44 12.06
C GLN A 50 3.30 -13.96 12.94
N GLY A 51 2.06 -14.18 12.52
CA GLY A 51 0.88 -13.77 13.28
C GLY A 51 0.57 -12.29 13.21
N VAL A 52 1.11 -11.59 12.22
CA VAL A 52 0.91 -10.14 12.03
C VAL A 52 0.15 -9.91 10.73
N VAL A 53 -0.84 -9.03 10.77
CA VAL A 53 -1.62 -8.68 9.57
C VAL A 53 -0.89 -7.57 8.81
N PRO A 54 -0.50 -7.81 7.55
CA PRO A 54 0.16 -6.77 6.76
C PRO A 54 -0.84 -5.75 6.24
N ALA A 55 -0.47 -4.48 6.30
CA ALA A 55 -1.24 -3.38 5.72
C ALA A 55 -0.33 -2.63 4.74
N THR A 56 -0.28 -3.09 3.51
CA THR A 56 0.42 -2.36 2.45
C THR A 56 -0.37 -1.09 2.16
N ILE A 57 0.29 0.06 2.20
CA ILE A 57 -0.35 1.37 2.11
C ILE A 57 0.00 2.03 0.78
N ALA A 58 -1.01 2.58 0.12
CA ALA A 58 -0.83 3.31 -1.13
C ALA A 58 -1.96 4.32 -1.31
N VAL A 59 -1.83 5.19 -2.30
CA VAL A 59 -2.86 6.15 -2.68
C VAL A 59 -3.51 5.68 -3.98
N PHE A 60 -4.84 5.62 -4.01
CA PHE A 60 -5.63 5.29 -5.21
C PHE A 60 -6.69 6.36 -5.42
N ASN A 61 -6.65 7.01 -6.58
CA ASN A 61 -7.61 8.06 -6.96
C ASN A 61 -7.80 9.09 -5.84
N GLY A 62 -6.69 9.48 -5.19
CA GLY A 62 -6.71 10.46 -4.11
C GLY A 62 -7.19 9.95 -2.77
N GLU A 63 -7.40 8.65 -2.61
CA GLU A 63 -7.75 8.06 -1.32
C GLU A 63 -6.56 7.31 -0.74
N CYS A 64 -6.30 7.48 0.55
CA CYS A 64 -5.27 6.72 1.25
C CYS A 64 -5.84 5.33 1.59
N CYS A 65 -5.24 4.30 1.02
CA CYS A 65 -5.65 2.91 1.25
C CYS A 65 -4.70 2.26 2.26
N VAL A 66 -5.25 1.79 3.36
CA VAL A 66 -4.50 1.07 4.40
C VAL A 66 -4.87 -0.40 4.31
N GLY A 67 -3.98 -1.17 3.70
CA GLY A 67 -4.25 -2.52 3.28
C GLY A 67 -4.74 -2.53 1.84
N LEU A 68 -4.02 -3.25 0.97
CA LEU A 68 -4.35 -3.38 -0.44
C LEU A 68 -4.83 -4.79 -0.74
N GLU A 69 -5.82 -4.88 -1.61
CA GLU A 69 -6.21 -6.14 -2.20
C GLU A 69 -5.16 -6.53 -3.26
N LYS A 70 -5.11 -7.83 -3.60
CA LYS A 70 -4.14 -8.33 -4.59
C LYS A 70 -4.26 -7.58 -5.91
N ALA A 71 -5.48 -7.30 -6.37
CA ALA A 71 -5.71 -6.57 -7.61
C ALA A 71 -5.12 -5.15 -7.57
N GLN A 72 -5.16 -4.50 -6.41
CA GLN A 72 -4.58 -3.17 -6.23
C GLN A 72 -3.05 -3.22 -6.27
N ILE A 73 -2.45 -4.22 -5.66
CA ILE A 73 -1.00 -4.44 -5.71
C ILE A 73 -0.57 -4.64 -7.16
N GLU A 74 -1.29 -5.48 -7.91
CA GLU A 74 -1.01 -5.71 -9.32
C GLU A 74 -1.13 -4.45 -10.16
N SER A 75 -2.13 -3.62 -9.87
CA SER A 75 -2.34 -2.36 -10.57
C SER A 75 -1.16 -1.40 -10.38
N ILE A 76 -0.71 -1.22 -9.13
CA ILE A 76 0.46 -0.38 -8.84
C ILE A 76 1.72 -0.92 -9.52
N ALA A 77 1.88 -2.24 -9.52
CA ALA A 77 3.07 -2.88 -10.06
C ALA A 77 3.17 -2.76 -11.58
N LYS A 78 2.05 -2.75 -12.27
CA LYS A 78 2.01 -2.75 -13.74
C LYS A 78 1.91 -1.36 -14.36
N ASP A 79 1.24 -0.41 -13.70
CA ASP A 79 0.90 0.87 -14.28
C ASP A 79 2.11 1.80 -14.25
N ALA A 80 2.67 2.09 -15.41
CA ALA A 80 3.82 2.98 -15.55
C ALA A 80 3.50 4.44 -15.17
N SER A 81 2.22 4.81 -15.12
CA SER A 81 1.80 6.16 -14.70
C SER A 81 1.69 6.31 -13.19
N THR A 82 1.90 5.23 -12.44
CA THR A 82 1.86 5.25 -10.98
C THR A 82 2.89 6.23 -10.43
N LYS A 83 2.45 7.12 -9.54
CA LYS A 83 3.31 8.13 -8.94
C LYS A 83 4.07 7.58 -7.74
N LYS A 84 5.17 8.26 -7.40
CA LYS A 84 5.88 8.05 -6.15
C LYS A 84 5.43 9.14 -5.18
N VAL A 85 4.78 8.75 -4.10
CA VAL A 85 4.17 9.70 -3.16
C VAL A 85 4.92 9.67 -1.85
N SER A 86 5.65 10.74 -1.56
CA SER A 86 6.24 10.96 -0.24
C SER A 86 5.28 11.78 0.61
N ARG A 87 5.60 11.93 1.88
CA ARG A 87 4.78 12.72 2.81
C ARG A 87 4.50 14.12 2.26
N ARG A 88 5.48 14.72 1.61
CA ARG A 88 5.36 16.07 1.04
C ARG A 88 4.32 16.15 -0.07
N GLU A 89 4.16 15.07 -0.86
CA GLU A 89 3.22 15.04 -1.98
C GLU A 89 1.81 14.57 -1.61
N LEU A 90 1.57 14.14 -0.37
CA LEU A 90 0.26 13.60 0.02
C LEU A 90 -0.89 14.57 -0.26
N GLY A 91 -0.73 15.84 0.07
CA GLY A 91 -1.76 16.84 -0.16
C GLY A 91 -2.13 16.98 -1.62
N ILE A 92 -1.12 17.07 -2.50
CA ILE A 92 -1.35 17.21 -3.93
C ILE A 92 -1.87 15.90 -4.55
N ALA A 93 -1.41 14.76 -4.04
CA ALA A 93 -1.89 13.46 -4.50
C ALA A 93 -3.39 13.30 -4.25
N ILE A 94 -3.84 13.72 -3.08
CA ILE A 94 -5.26 13.68 -2.73
C ILE A 94 -6.06 14.68 -3.59
N ALA A 95 -5.59 15.91 -3.69
CA ALA A 95 -6.27 16.96 -4.43
C ALA A 95 -6.38 16.63 -5.93
N LYS A 96 -5.35 16.05 -6.50
CA LYS A 96 -5.31 15.71 -7.94
C LYS A 96 -5.73 14.29 -8.23
N ARG A 97 -6.18 13.56 -7.23
CA ARG A 97 -6.65 12.18 -7.35
C ARG A 97 -5.60 11.25 -7.97
N TRP A 98 -4.36 11.39 -7.53
CA TRP A 98 -3.28 10.53 -7.99
C TRP A 98 -3.46 9.10 -7.47
N SER A 99 -2.87 8.15 -8.21
CA SER A 99 -2.62 6.81 -7.71
C SER A 99 -1.11 6.62 -7.64
N GLY A 100 -0.64 6.08 -6.54
CA GLY A 100 0.80 5.95 -6.36
C GLY A 100 1.20 5.13 -5.16
N GLY A 101 2.44 4.65 -5.22
CA GLY A 101 3.09 3.98 -4.10
C GLY A 101 3.55 5.01 -3.06
N THR A 102 3.39 4.69 -1.79
CA THR A 102 3.83 5.55 -0.70
C THR A 102 5.24 5.20 -0.24
N THR A 103 6.06 6.23 -0.04
CA THR A 103 7.37 6.08 0.57
C THR A 103 7.22 5.81 2.06
N VAL A 104 8.32 5.49 2.75
CA VAL A 104 8.30 5.32 4.21
C VAL A 104 7.71 6.56 4.88
N SER A 105 8.12 7.77 4.46
CA SER A 105 7.62 9.00 5.08
C SER A 105 6.12 9.21 4.87
N ALA A 106 5.57 8.82 3.73
CA ALA A 106 4.15 8.95 3.46
C ALA A 106 3.34 7.86 4.19
N THR A 107 3.93 6.67 4.36
CA THR A 107 3.30 5.55 5.06
C THR A 107 3.15 5.84 6.56
N MET A 108 4.11 6.52 7.12
CA MET A 108 4.07 6.91 8.53
C MET A 108 3.02 7.98 8.78
#